data_0a5cf941505cd4d1a30a38e2ba907b66
#
_entry.id   0a5cf941505cd4d1a30a38e2ba907b66
#
_cell.length_a   1.000
_cell.length_b   1.000
_cell.length_c   1.000
_cell.angle_alpha   90.00
_cell.angle_beta   90.00
_cell.angle_gamma   90.00
#
_symmetry.space_group_name_H-M   'P 1'
#
loop_
_entity.id
_entity.type
_entity.pdbx_description
1 polymer ?
#
loop_
_entity_poly.entity_id
_entity_poly.type
_entity_poly.pdbx_seq_one_letter_code
_entity_poly.pdbx_strand_id
1 'polypeptide(L)'
;MNVLMLTIRMQQGYGVSEVIGAIAPELESLGVGCHVGAMFTDDAFGDLDVRLVEPTPEAVASLAAKVGAEVVVAHGSPFLEVLPGLPEGLVTVAWEHGEPTPEFFTDDAAERREIIERIRASVYPQVDHVVAISEFVRHDIGWPQASVIINGADHVPDLGTKLWVPPRPDAGRLRVGCLVRLGEGEAFYKGRELLGVLRAELDRLEVPADLEVMGRGTPQDASRLESEGFVVHLNATDEERTDFLRGIDVFVSPSKWEGCNLPLVEAAALGTPGLALDTGAHPEFTPLVYANLTLLALQVRAYAEDPVLLRAHGDLCYRYVRSGMRWSFTAAALVDVIAGGQGRPLSRRAAASGRWQ
;
A
#
# COMPACT_ATOMS: atom_id res chain seq x y z
N MET A 1 8.50 8.69 -25.32
CA MET A 1 8.71 7.39 -24.64
C MET A 1 7.36 6.83 -24.22
N ASN A 2 7.11 5.55 -24.50
CA ASN A 2 5.91 4.85 -24.07
C ASN A 2 6.32 3.72 -23.11
N VAL A 3 5.56 3.59 -22.02
CA VAL A 3 5.75 2.56 -20.99
C VAL A 3 4.56 1.58 -21.05
N LEU A 4 4.85 0.28 -21.03
CA LEU A 4 3.87 -0.77 -20.84
C LEU A 4 3.99 -1.31 -19.40
N MET A 5 2.99 -1.08 -18.57
CA MET A 5 2.89 -1.64 -17.23
C MET A 5 2.15 -2.97 -17.25
N LEU A 6 2.69 -3.97 -16.57
CA LEU A 6 2.15 -5.33 -16.54
C LEU A 6 1.74 -5.71 -15.12
N THR A 7 0.53 -6.22 -14.97
CA THR A 7 0.00 -6.68 -13.69
C THR A 7 -0.92 -7.89 -13.87
N ILE A 8 -1.08 -8.71 -12.83
CA ILE A 8 -2.06 -9.81 -12.85
C ILE A 8 -3.47 -9.24 -12.99
N ARG A 9 -3.78 -8.22 -12.20
CA ARG A 9 -5.14 -7.67 -12.11
C ARG A 9 -5.11 -6.16 -12.25
N MET A 10 -5.98 -5.65 -13.11
CA MET A 10 -6.33 -4.24 -13.16
C MET A 10 -7.80 -4.13 -12.75
N GLN A 11 -8.04 -4.24 -11.44
CA GLN A 11 -9.36 -4.35 -10.83
C GLN A 11 -9.42 -3.52 -9.55
N GLN A 12 -10.60 -2.97 -9.25
CA GLN A 12 -10.83 -2.18 -8.04
C GLN A 12 -10.45 -2.94 -6.76
N GLY A 13 -9.77 -2.25 -5.82
CA GLY A 13 -9.41 -2.75 -4.50
C GLY A 13 -8.19 -3.68 -4.46
N TYR A 14 -7.42 -3.73 -5.53
CA TYR A 14 -6.09 -4.35 -5.54
C TYR A 14 -5.02 -3.26 -5.48
N GLY A 15 -4.10 -3.35 -4.50
CA GLY A 15 -3.10 -2.32 -4.25
C GLY A 15 -2.23 -1.98 -5.46
N VAL A 16 -1.83 -2.98 -6.26
CA VAL A 16 -1.05 -2.75 -7.50
C VAL A 16 -1.88 -2.01 -8.55
N SER A 17 -3.18 -2.31 -8.67
CA SER A 17 -4.08 -1.58 -9.58
C SER A 17 -4.19 -0.11 -9.20
N GLU A 18 -4.29 0.18 -7.90
CA GLU A 18 -4.30 1.55 -7.38
C GLU A 18 -2.98 2.28 -7.69
N VAL A 19 -1.84 1.60 -7.53
CA VAL A 19 -0.51 2.16 -7.88
C VAL A 19 -0.46 2.52 -9.36
N ILE A 20 -0.84 1.60 -10.25
CA ILE A 20 -0.81 1.83 -11.71
C ILE A 20 -1.80 2.93 -12.08
N GLY A 21 -3.02 2.89 -11.53
CA GLY A 21 -4.06 3.89 -11.78
C GLY A 21 -3.65 5.30 -11.38
N ALA A 22 -2.92 5.42 -10.28
CA ALA A 22 -2.48 6.71 -9.77
C ALA A 22 -1.20 7.25 -10.44
N ILE A 23 -0.28 6.38 -10.85
CA ILE A 23 0.98 6.83 -11.50
C ILE A 23 0.81 7.13 -12.99
N ALA A 24 -0.14 6.47 -13.68
CA ALA A 24 -0.32 6.63 -15.13
C ALA A 24 -0.57 8.08 -15.55
N PRO A 25 -1.52 8.83 -14.96
CA PRO A 25 -1.75 10.24 -15.32
C PRO A 25 -0.54 11.13 -15.01
N GLU A 26 0.24 10.82 -14.00
CA GLU A 26 1.45 11.55 -13.66
C GLU A 26 2.57 11.32 -14.70
N LEU A 27 2.70 10.11 -15.21
CA LEU A 27 3.61 9.82 -16.33
C LEU A 27 3.19 10.56 -17.60
N GLU A 28 1.90 10.58 -17.91
CA GLU A 28 1.37 11.34 -19.05
C GLU A 28 1.66 12.85 -18.91
N SER A 29 1.56 13.39 -17.70
CA SER A 29 1.92 14.79 -17.43
C SER A 29 3.40 15.11 -17.70
N LEU A 30 4.28 14.09 -17.61
CA LEU A 30 5.69 14.16 -17.95
C LEU A 30 5.97 13.87 -19.45
N GLY A 31 4.93 13.68 -20.25
CA GLY A 31 5.05 13.35 -21.69
C GLY A 31 5.43 11.89 -21.95
N VAL A 32 5.18 11.01 -20.99
CA VAL A 32 5.39 9.56 -21.09
C VAL A 32 4.05 8.88 -21.28
N GLY A 33 3.85 8.26 -22.45
CA GLY A 33 2.63 7.48 -22.71
C GLY A 33 2.57 6.24 -21.82
N CYS A 34 1.42 5.97 -21.20
CA CYS A 34 1.25 4.83 -20.33
C CYS A 34 0.18 3.88 -20.88
N HIS A 35 0.56 2.61 -21.05
CA HIS A 35 -0.31 1.51 -21.46
C HIS A 35 -0.27 0.41 -20.42
N VAL A 36 -1.37 -0.33 -20.24
CA VAL A 36 -1.45 -1.37 -19.23
C VAL A 36 -1.79 -2.72 -19.87
N GLY A 37 -1.00 -3.75 -19.54
CA GLY A 37 -1.30 -5.14 -19.84
C GLY A 37 -1.69 -5.88 -18.55
N ALA A 38 -2.81 -6.60 -18.56
CA ALA A 38 -3.28 -7.35 -17.41
C ALA A 38 -3.83 -8.71 -17.80
N MET A 39 -3.77 -9.71 -16.89
CA MET A 39 -4.45 -10.99 -17.10
C MET A 39 -5.95 -10.86 -16.84
N PHE A 40 -6.34 -9.99 -15.91
CA PHE A 40 -7.73 -9.75 -15.53
C PHE A 40 -7.97 -8.26 -15.38
N THR A 41 -9.12 -7.79 -15.86
CA THR A 41 -9.56 -6.40 -15.70
C THR A 41 -11.05 -6.33 -15.36
N ASP A 42 -11.46 -5.21 -14.79
CA ASP A 42 -12.85 -4.76 -14.71
C ASP A 42 -12.93 -3.32 -15.29
N ASP A 43 -14.12 -2.72 -15.27
CA ASP A 43 -14.34 -1.40 -15.85
C ASP A 43 -13.94 -0.25 -14.90
N ALA A 44 -13.36 -0.54 -13.73
CA ALA A 44 -13.06 0.47 -12.71
C ALA A 44 -11.96 1.47 -13.14
N PHE A 45 -11.11 1.08 -14.09
CA PHE A 45 -10.02 1.89 -14.62
C PHE A 45 -10.25 2.24 -16.11
N GLY A 46 -11.51 2.52 -16.48
CA GLY A 46 -11.91 2.77 -17.87
C GLY A 46 -11.22 3.94 -18.58
N ASP A 47 -10.58 4.84 -17.83
CA ASP A 47 -9.81 5.95 -18.40
C ASP A 47 -8.39 5.52 -18.85
N LEU A 48 -7.95 4.30 -18.52
CA LEU A 48 -6.67 3.73 -18.93
C LEU A 48 -6.82 2.79 -20.12
N ASP A 49 -5.81 2.77 -21.02
CA ASP A 49 -5.71 1.78 -22.10
C ASP A 49 -5.27 0.42 -21.54
N VAL A 50 -6.21 -0.30 -20.91
CA VAL A 50 -5.97 -1.63 -20.33
C VAL A 50 -6.26 -2.70 -21.38
N ARG A 51 -5.29 -3.60 -21.59
CA ARG A 51 -5.39 -4.70 -22.56
C ARG A 51 -5.12 -6.04 -21.89
N LEU A 52 -5.94 -7.03 -22.22
CA LEU A 52 -5.69 -8.39 -21.76
C LEU A 52 -4.45 -8.97 -22.45
N VAL A 53 -3.55 -9.56 -21.67
CA VAL A 53 -2.31 -10.15 -22.14
C VAL A 53 -1.96 -11.39 -21.29
N GLU A 54 -1.50 -12.44 -21.97
CA GLU A 54 -0.96 -13.62 -21.31
C GLU A 54 0.46 -13.36 -20.81
N PRO A 55 0.87 -13.94 -19.66
CA PRO A 55 2.21 -13.77 -19.12
C PRO A 55 3.24 -14.64 -19.85
N THR A 56 3.42 -14.39 -21.15
CA THR A 56 4.45 -15.02 -21.99
C THR A 56 5.28 -13.96 -22.69
N PRO A 57 6.58 -14.21 -22.95
CA PRO A 57 7.44 -13.25 -23.65
C PRO A 57 6.86 -12.83 -25.01
N GLU A 58 6.29 -13.76 -25.75
CA GLU A 58 5.73 -13.53 -27.10
C GLU A 58 4.51 -12.60 -27.05
N ALA A 59 3.58 -12.87 -26.11
CA ALA A 59 2.37 -12.05 -25.96
C ALA A 59 2.71 -10.63 -25.49
N VAL A 60 3.60 -10.51 -24.52
CA VAL A 60 4.06 -9.20 -24.01
C VAL A 60 4.84 -8.43 -25.07
N ALA A 61 5.76 -9.07 -25.82
CA ALA A 61 6.50 -8.43 -26.89
C ALA A 61 5.57 -7.94 -28.02
N SER A 62 4.56 -8.75 -28.38
CA SER A 62 3.54 -8.37 -29.36
C SER A 62 2.73 -7.16 -28.90
N LEU A 63 2.34 -7.13 -27.60
CA LEU A 63 1.62 -6.00 -27.04
C LEU A 63 2.51 -4.75 -27.01
N ALA A 64 3.76 -4.87 -26.55
CA ALA A 64 4.74 -3.77 -26.51
C ALA A 64 4.92 -3.16 -27.90
N ALA A 65 5.12 -3.98 -28.94
CA ALA A 65 5.22 -3.51 -30.32
C ALA A 65 3.95 -2.80 -30.80
N LYS A 66 2.76 -3.33 -30.44
CA LYS A 66 1.46 -2.75 -30.83
C LYS A 66 1.22 -1.36 -30.25
N VAL A 67 1.70 -1.11 -29.01
CA VAL A 67 1.54 0.20 -28.35
C VAL A 67 2.78 1.08 -28.51
N GLY A 68 3.81 0.60 -29.20
CA GLY A 68 5.07 1.33 -29.40
C GLY A 68 5.81 1.56 -28.08
N ALA A 69 5.74 0.61 -27.14
CA ALA A 69 6.43 0.71 -25.87
C ALA A 69 7.95 0.56 -26.06
N GLU A 70 8.68 1.41 -25.38
CA GLU A 70 10.15 1.39 -25.28
C GLU A 70 10.60 0.80 -23.95
N VAL A 71 9.69 0.78 -22.98
CA VAL A 71 9.91 0.30 -21.60
C VAL A 71 8.79 -0.66 -21.21
N VAL A 72 9.14 -1.76 -20.54
CA VAL A 72 8.21 -2.72 -19.96
C VAL A 72 8.46 -2.78 -18.46
N VAL A 73 7.43 -2.47 -17.67
CA VAL A 73 7.46 -2.50 -16.19
C VAL A 73 6.55 -3.62 -15.71
N ALA A 74 7.08 -4.60 -15.00
CA ALA A 74 6.29 -5.70 -14.44
C ALA A 74 6.10 -5.51 -12.92
N HIS A 75 4.85 -5.60 -12.48
CA HIS A 75 4.42 -5.41 -11.08
C HIS A 75 4.08 -6.77 -10.43
N GLY A 76 5.07 -7.64 -10.28
CA GLY A 76 4.91 -8.94 -9.64
C GLY A 76 4.82 -10.12 -10.62
N SER A 77 4.95 -11.33 -10.05
CA SER A 77 4.76 -12.59 -10.79
C SER A 77 3.32 -12.76 -11.29
N PRO A 78 3.09 -13.44 -12.43
CA PRO A 78 4.10 -14.10 -13.27
C PRO A 78 4.80 -13.18 -14.30
N PHE A 79 4.51 -11.89 -14.34
CA PHE A 79 5.09 -10.99 -15.33
C PHE A 79 6.56 -10.67 -15.10
N LEU A 80 7.05 -10.76 -13.85
CA LEU A 80 8.48 -10.61 -13.58
C LEU A 80 9.32 -11.64 -14.33
N GLU A 81 8.85 -12.89 -14.37
CA GLU A 81 9.52 -14.00 -15.05
C GLU A 81 9.52 -13.88 -16.57
N VAL A 82 8.65 -13.03 -17.12
CA VAL A 82 8.58 -12.75 -18.57
C VAL A 82 9.71 -11.79 -19.01
N LEU A 83 10.13 -10.88 -18.15
CA LEU A 83 11.05 -9.81 -18.51
C LEU A 83 12.35 -10.28 -19.16
N PRO A 84 13.06 -11.32 -18.66
CA PRO A 84 14.30 -11.81 -19.27
C PRO A 84 14.15 -12.37 -20.68
N GLY A 85 12.94 -12.74 -21.09
CA GLY A 85 12.63 -13.29 -22.43
C GLY A 85 12.19 -12.25 -23.44
N LEU A 86 12.14 -10.97 -23.09
CA LEU A 86 11.72 -9.92 -24.00
C LEU A 86 12.82 -9.58 -25.02
N PRO A 87 12.45 -9.06 -26.22
CA PRO A 87 13.41 -8.68 -27.24
C PRO A 87 14.42 -7.63 -26.77
N GLU A 88 15.66 -7.73 -27.25
CA GLU A 88 16.67 -6.70 -27.09
C GLU A 88 16.15 -5.33 -27.60
N GLY A 89 16.45 -4.27 -26.85
CA GLY A 89 16.03 -2.89 -27.18
C GLY A 89 14.81 -2.41 -26.41
N LEU A 90 14.11 -3.30 -25.67
CA LEU A 90 13.14 -2.90 -24.66
C LEU A 90 13.85 -2.73 -23.32
N VAL A 91 13.66 -1.59 -22.65
CA VAL A 91 14.11 -1.41 -21.27
C VAL A 91 13.16 -2.18 -20.35
N THR A 92 13.72 -3.00 -19.46
CA THR A 92 12.96 -3.88 -18.56
C THR A 92 13.08 -3.43 -17.11
N VAL A 93 11.94 -3.29 -16.43
CA VAL A 93 11.88 -2.88 -15.03
C VAL A 93 11.08 -3.90 -14.22
N ALA A 94 11.73 -4.54 -13.26
CA ALA A 94 11.06 -5.34 -12.24
C ALA A 94 10.65 -4.42 -11.08
N TRP A 95 9.34 -4.18 -10.92
CA TRP A 95 8.81 -3.33 -9.84
C TRP A 95 8.22 -4.19 -8.73
N GLU A 96 8.97 -4.26 -7.63
CA GLU A 96 8.65 -5.10 -6.49
C GLU A 96 7.80 -4.37 -5.45
N HIS A 97 6.62 -4.94 -5.23
CA HIS A 97 5.72 -4.53 -4.16
C HIS A 97 5.99 -5.29 -2.85
N GLY A 98 6.88 -6.28 -2.92
CA GLY A 98 7.20 -7.21 -1.87
C GLY A 98 6.20 -8.37 -1.79
N GLU A 99 6.69 -9.50 -1.30
CA GLU A 99 5.89 -10.70 -1.08
C GLU A 99 5.85 -11.00 0.42
N PRO A 100 4.66 -11.19 1.03
CA PRO A 100 4.59 -11.53 2.45
C PRO A 100 5.38 -12.80 2.75
N THR A 101 6.02 -12.83 3.91
CA THR A 101 6.83 -13.96 4.37
C THR A 101 6.10 -15.29 4.14
N PRO A 102 6.69 -16.25 3.40
CA PRO A 102 6.02 -17.51 3.05
C PRO A 102 5.46 -18.28 4.24
N GLU A 103 6.05 -18.14 5.41
CA GLU A 103 5.62 -18.76 6.67
C GLU A 103 4.22 -18.29 7.13
N PHE A 104 3.70 -17.21 6.58
CA PHE A 104 2.31 -16.81 6.82
C PHE A 104 1.28 -17.66 6.05
N PHE A 105 1.73 -18.51 5.13
CA PHE A 105 0.89 -19.34 4.30
C PHE A 105 1.15 -20.81 4.60
N THR A 106 0.13 -21.54 5.05
CA THR A 106 0.28 -22.94 5.46
C THR A 106 0.37 -23.90 4.28
N ASP A 107 -0.33 -23.61 3.19
CA ASP A 107 -0.55 -24.54 2.11
C ASP A 107 0.46 -24.40 0.95
N ASP A 108 0.96 -23.18 0.71
CA ASP A 108 1.81 -22.84 -0.45
C ASP A 108 3.16 -22.19 -0.08
N ALA A 109 3.55 -22.24 1.20
CA ALA A 109 4.79 -21.61 1.69
C ALA A 109 6.05 -22.08 0.93
N ALA A 110 6.13 -23.37 0.56
CA ALA A 110 7.27 -23.92 -0.16
C ALA A 110 7.32 -23.36 -1.60
N GLU A 111 6.17 -23.32 -2.29
CA GLU A 111 6.06 -22.77 -3.64
C GLU A 111 6.40 -21.27 -3.66
N ARG A 112 5.92 -20.49 -2.70
CA ARG A 112 6.26 -19.06 -2.56
C ARG A 112 7.75 -18.83 -2.37
N ARG A 113 8.42 -19.63 -1.52
CA ARG A 113 9.89 -19.55 -1.37
C ARG A 113 10.60 -19.83 -2.69
N GLU A 114 10.19 -20.87 -3.40
CA GLU A 114 10.77 -21.22 -4.70
C GLU A 114 10.58 -20.09 -5.72
N ILE A 115 9.42 -19.44 -5.77
CA ILE A 115 9.17 -18.29 -6.64
C ILE A 115 10.11 -17.13 -6.28
N ILE A 116 10.20 -16.76 -5.01
CA ILE A 116 11.06 -15.66 -4.53
C ILE A 116 12.53 -15.94 -4.87
N GLU A 117 13.01 -17.14 -4.60
CA GLU A 117 14.40 -17.55 -4.91
C GLU A 117 14.67 -17.54 -6.41
N ARG A 118 13.71 -18.01 -7.22
CA ARG A 118 13.83 -18.02 -8.68
C ARG A 118 13.88 -16.60 -9.24
N ILE A 119 13.03 -15.69 -8.77
CA ILE A 119 13.04 -14.29 -9.19
C ILE A 119 14.39 -13.66 -8.87
N ARG A 120 14.87 -13.82 -7.64
CA ARG A 120 16.17 -13.29 -7.20
C ARG A 120 17.34 -13.82 -8.04
N ALA A 121 17.32 -15.12 -8.35
CA ALA A 121 18.42 -15.78 -9.07
C ALA A 121 18.36 -15.59 -10.58
N SER A 122 17.18 -15.48 -11.17
CA SER A 122 17.00 -15.59 -12.63
C SER A 122 16.39 -14.35 -13.27
N VAL A 123 15.68 -13.50 -12.52
CA VAL A 123 15.05 -12.30 -13.10
C VAL A 123 15.93 -11.08 -12.85
N TYR A 124 16.22 -10.74 -11.58
CA TYR A 124 16.93 -9.50 -11.26
C TYR A 124 18.28 -9.33 -11.96
N PRO A 125 19.11 -10.39 -12.16
CA PRO A 125 20.37 -10.24 -12.88
C PRO A 125 20.22 -9.98 -14.38
N GLN A 126 19.03 -10.14 -14.95
CA GLN A 126 18.77 -10.10 -16.39
C GLN A 126 17.88 -8.95 -16.81
N VAL A 127 17.39 -8.12 -15.88
CA VAL A 127 16.62 -6.92 -16.18
C VAL A 127 17.47 -5.66 -16.05
N ASP A 128 17.09 -4.60 -16.74
CA ASP A 128 17.84 -3.35 -16.70
C ASP A 128 17.73 -2.67 -15.34
N HIS A 129 16.52 -2.71 -14.72
CA HIS A 129 16.26 -2.07 -13.44
C HIS A 129 15.40 -2.94 -12.53
N VAL A 130 15.71 -2.89 -11.22
CA VAL A 130 14.85 -3.41 -10.15
C VAL A 130 14.44 -2.23 -9.28
N VAL A 131 13.15 -2.10 -9.04
CA VAL A 131 12.55 -1.07 -8.20
C VAL A 131 11.87 -1.74 -7.01
N ALA A 132 12.04 -1.19 -5.81
CA ALA A 132 11.34 -1.58 -4.60
C ALA A 132 10.52 -0.40 -4.06
N ILE A 133 9.31 -0.66 -3.54
CA ILE A 133 8.40 0.41 -3.06
C ILE A 133 8.77 0.96 -1.68
N SER A 134 9.75 0.38 -1.01
CA SER A 134 10.26 0.83 0.29
C SER A 134 11.68 0.31 0.53
N GLU A 135 12.38 0.88 1.49
CA GLU A 135 13.69 0.37 1.95
C GLU A 135 13.55 -1.03 2.54
N PHE A 136 12.44 -1.27 3.26
CA PHE A 136 12.13 -2.60 3.77
C PHE A 136 12.01 -3.61 2.65
N VAL A 137 11.22 -3.35 1.59
CA VAL A 137 11.07 -4.25 0.43
C VAL A 137 12.42 -4.48 -0.26
N ARG A 138 13.23 -3.43 -0.47
CA ARG A 138 14.58 -3.58 -1.03
C ARG A 138 15.44 -4.56 -0.25
N HIS A 139 15.36 -4.49 1.08
CA HIS A 139 16.09 -5.40 1.95
C HIS A 139 15.51 -6.82 1.92
N ASP A 140 14.18 -6.92 1.97
CA ASP A 140 13.43 -8.18 2.01
C ASP A 140 13.63 -9.02 0.75
N ILE A 141 13.58 -8.39 -0.44
CA ILE A 141 13.88 -9.07 -1.72
C ILE A 141 15.36 -9.46 -1.87
N GLY A 142 16.24 -9.00 -0.98
CA GLY A 142 17.68 -9.31 -0.99
C GLY A 142 18.42 -8.78 -2.22
N TRP A 143 17.99 -7.63 -2.76
CA TRP A 143 18.62 -6.97 -3.92
C TRP A 143 19.02 -5.53 -3.60
N PRO A 144 20.20 -5.32 -2.96
CA PRO A 144 20.65 -4.00 -2.50
C PRO A 144 20.79 -2.95 -3.60
N GLN A 145 20.91 -3.38 -4.86
CA GLN A 145 21.02 -2.50 -6.04
C GLN A 145 19.65 -1.96 -6.50
N ALA A 146 18.53 -2.48 -5.97
CA ALA A 146 17.23 -1.97 -6.33
C ALA A 146 17.10 -0.48 -5.99
N SER A 147 16.52 0.29 -6.91
CA SER A 147 16.12 1.67 -6.65
C SER A 147 14.88 1.68 -5.77
N VAL A 148 14.83 2.56 -4.78
CA VAL A 148 13.63 2.71 -3.94
C VAL A 148 12.78 3.85 -4.50
N ILE A 149 11.54 3.50 -4.88
CA ILE A 149 10.53 4.45 -5.35
C ILE A 149 9.28 4.31 -4.48
N ILE A 150 9.06 5.27 -3.61
CA ILE A 150 7.94 5.26 -2.66
C ILE A 150 6.63 5.60 -3.37
N ASN A 151 5.56 4.90 -3.02
CA ASN A 151 4.22 5.18 -3.52
C ASN A 151 3.70 6.54 -3.03
N GLY A 152 2.91 7.21 -3.87
CA GLY A 152 2.16 8.40 -3.48
C GLY A 152 0.92 8.06 -2.64
N ALA A 153 0.32 9.10 -2.07
CA ALA A 153 -0.95 9.03 -1.34
C ALA A 153 -1.89 10.19 -1.70
N ASP A 154 -1.53 10.99 -2.71
CA ASP A 154 -2.28 12.18 -3.11
C ASP A 154 -3.35 11.90 -4.19
N HIS A 155 -3.64 10.62 -4.46
CA HIS A 155 -4.84 10.19 -5.19
C HIS A 155 -6.12 10.37 -4.35
N VAL A 156 -6.01 10.38 -3.01
CA VAL A 156 -7.15 10.79 -2.16
C VAL A 156 -7.26 12.32 -2.08
N PRO A 157 -8.48 12.88 -1.99
CA PRO A 157 -8.68 14.33 -2.00
C PRO A 157 -7.96 15.03 -0.84
N ASP A 158 -7.43 16.22 -1.11
CA ASP A 158 -6.87 17.06 -0.04
C ASP A 158 -7.99 17.84 0.65
N LEU A 159 -8.49 17.28 1.75
CA LEU A 159 -9.51 17.89 2.60
C LEU A 159 -8.93 18.63 3.80
N GLY A 160 -7.60 18.81 3.84
CA GLY A 160 -6.89 19.42 4.94
C GLY A 160 -6.88 18.56 6.21
N THR A 161 -6.24 19.10 7.25
CA THR A 161 -6.13 18.43 8.55
C THR A 161 -7.45 18.50 9.34
N LYS A 162 -7.60 17.65 10.35
CA LYS A 162 -8.74 17.66 11.29
C LYS A 162 -8.53 18.56 12.50
N LEU A 163 -7.48 19.38 12.55
CA LEU A 163 -7.15 20.22 13.71
C LEU A 163 -8.30 21.09 14.19
N TRP A 164 -9.09 21.59 13.23
CA TRP A 164 -10.19 22.54 13.49
C TRP A 164 -11.57 21.92 13.28
N VAL A 165 -11.65 20.62 13.05
CA VAL A 165 -12.95 19.93 12.94
C VAL A 165 -13.56 19.87 14.34
N PRO A 166 -14.80 20.35 14.55
CA PRO A 166 -15.47 20.23 15.84
C PRO A 166 -15.59 18.77 16.27
N PRO A 167 -15.55 18.47 17.58
CA PRO A 167 -15.90 17.15 18.06
C PRO A 167 -17.28 16.74 17.58
N ARG A 168 -17.48 15.46 17.27
CA ARG A 168 -18.81 14.95 16.92
C ARG A 168 -19.76 15.13 18.10
N PRO A 169 -21.08 15.31 17.84
CA PRO A 169 -22.07 15.45 18.90
C PRO A 169 -22.14 14.24 19.85
N ASP A 170 -21.75 13.06 19.37
CA ASP A 170 -21.69 11.76 20.09
C ASP A 170 -20.27 11.40 20.52
N ALA A 171 -19.36 12.37 20.68
CA ALA A 171 -17.92 12.21 20.91
C ALA A 171 -17.54 11.50 22.23
N GLY A 172 -18.47 10.82 22.91
CA GLY A 172 -18.14 9.99 24.06
C GLY A 172 -17.37 8.70 23.75
N ARG A 173 -17.29 8.29 22.46
CA ARG A 173 -16.61 7.08 22.00
C ARG A 173 -15.76 7.37 20.78
N LEU A 174 -14.52 6.85 20.77
CA LEU A 174 -13.65 6.94 19.60
C LEU A 174 -14.09 5.95 18.52
N ARG A 175 -14.05 6.36 17.27
CA ARG A 175 -14.15 5.45 16.13
C ARG A 175 -12.75 5.02 15.72
N VAL A 176 -12.42 3.77 16.01
CA VAL A 176 -11.12 3.15 15.69
C VAL A 176 -11.32 2.26 14.47
N GLY A 177 -10.78 2.66 13.35
CA GLY A 177 -10.98 1.99 12.07
C GLY A 177 -9.78 1.18 11.62
N CYS A 178 -10.04 0.09 10.89
CA CYS A 178 -9.04 -0.73 10.23
C CYS A 178 -9.54 -1.10 8.83
N LEU A 179 -8.62 -1.24 7.88
CA LEU A 179 -8.94 -1.71 6.53
C LEU A 179 -8.13 -2.97 6.24
N VAL A 180 -8.83 -4.11 6.10
CA VAL A 180 -8.23 -5.43 5.89
C VAL A 180 -9.09 -6.27 4.94
N ARG A 181 -8.54 -7.34 4.38
CA ARG A 181 -9.36 -8.39 3.75
C ARG A 181 -10.07 -9.20 4.82
N LEU A 182 -11.37 -9.46 4.63
CA LEU A 182 -12.22 -10.11 5.63
C LEU A 182 -12.14 -11.64 5.56
N GLY A 183 -11.83 -12.20 4.36
CA GLY A 183 -11.75 -13.64 4.12
C GLY A 183 -10.55 -14.32 4.78
N GLU A 184 -10.61 -15.63 4.89
CA GLU A 184 -9.50 -16.46 5.38
C GLU A 184 -8.34 -16.47 4.37
N GLY A 185 -7.12 -16.80 4.83
CA GLY A 185 -5.91 -16.87 4.01
C GLY A 185 -5.18 -15.55 3.90
N GLU A 186 -5.48 -14.71 2.93
CA GLU A 186 -4.83 -13.40 2.75
C GLU A 186 -5.02 -12.45 3.94
N ALA A 187 -6.01 -12.69 4.78
CA ALA A 187 -6.25 -11.91 5.99
C ALA A 187 -5.22 -12.15 7.11
N PHE A 188 -4.49 -13.27 7.09
CA PHE A 188 -3.61 -13.64 8.20
C PHE A 188 -2.44 -12.68 8.39
N TYR A 189 -1.69 -12.37 7.34
CA TYR A 189 -0.58 -11.42 7.44
C TYR A 189 -1.04 -9.96 7.62
N LYS A 190 -2.30 -9.66 7.27
CA LYS A 190 -2.93 -8.37 7.56
C LYS A 190 -3.41 -8.24 9.02
N GLY A 191 -3.18 -9.27 9.84
CA GLY A 191 -3.45 -9.23 11.27
C GLY A 191 -4.93 -9.24 11.64
N ARG A 192 -5.81 -9.85 10.83
CA ARG A 192 -7.25 -9.93 11.13
C ARG A 192 -7.51 -10.53 12.52
N GLU A 193 -6.80 -11.60 12.88
CA GLU A 193 -6.92 -12.23 14.19
C GLU A 193 -6.43 -11.34 15.36
N LEU A 194 -5.59 -10.35 15.06
CA LEU A 194 -5.12 -9.39 16.04
C LEU A 194 -6.16 -8.31 16.38
N LEU A 195 -7.21 -8.16 15.57
CA LEU A 195 -8.32 -7.24 15.87
C LEU A 195 -9.04 -7.64 17.16
N GLY A 196 -9.28 -8.94 17.38
CA GLY A 196 -9.86 -9.44 18.64
C GLY A 196 -8.96 -9.17 19.84
N VAL A 197 -7.64 -9.29 19.67
CA VAL A 197 -6.66 -8.97 20.73
C VAL A 197 -6.68 -7.46 21.02
N LEU A 198 -6.71 -6.60 19.98
CA LEU A 198 -6.82 -5.16 20.16
C LEU A 198 -8.08 -4.78 20.90
N ARG A 199 -9.22 -5.40 20.55
CA ARG A 199 -10.49 -5.20 21.26
C ARG A 199 -10.35 -5.53 22.74
N ALA A 200 -9.83 -6.72 23.07
CA ALA A 200 -9.63 -7.15 24.44
C ALA A 200 -8.72 -6.18 25.23
N GLU A 201 -7.68 -5.63 24.60
CA GLU A 201 -6.82 -4.63 25.23
C GLU A 201 -7.55 -3.31 25.48
N LEU A 202 -8.35 -2.83 24.52
CA LEU A 202 -9.15 -1.61 24.71
C LEU A 202 -10.20 -1.78 25.80
N ASP A 203 -10.88 -2.94 25.85
CA ASP A 203 -11.85 -3.26 26.90
C ASP A 203 -11.17 -3.33 28.28
N ARG A 204 -10.00 -3.98 28.39
CA ARG A 204 -9.20 -4.05 29.62
C ARG A 204 -8.75 -2.67 30.12
N LEU A 205 -8.49 -1.75 29.19
CA LEU A 205 -8.10 -0.37 29.49
C LEU A 205 -9.29 0.56 29.68
N GLU A 206 -10.52 0.03 29.59
CA GLU A 206 -11.79 0.78 29.71
C GLU A 206 -11.88 1.95 28.70
N VAL A 207 -11.30 1.76 27.50
CA VAL A 207 -11.33 2.79 26.44
C VAL A 207 -12.70 2.79 25.78
N PRO A 208 -13.45 3.90 25.79
CA PRO A 208 -14.71 4.01 25.08
C PRO A 208 -14.47 4.12 23.57
N ALA A 209 -14.42 2.99 22.89
CA ALA A 209 -14.16 2.92 21.46
C ALA A 209 -15.15 2.00 20.73
N ASP A 210 -15.50 2.37 19.51
CA ASP A 210 -16.17 1.53 18.53
C ASP A 210 -15.13 1.08 17.50
N LEU A 211 -14.99 -0.24 17.35
CA LEU A 211 -14.07 -0.81 16.39
C LEU A 211 -14.78 -1.04 15.06
N GLU A 212 -14.32 -0.38 14.02
CA GLU A 212 -14.88 -0.43 12.69
C GLU A 212 -13.89 -1.11 11.71
N VAL A 213 -14.37 -2.07 10.94
CA VAL A 213 -13.56 -2.79 9.97
C VAL A 213 -14.16 -2.62 8.59
N MET A 214 -13.36 -2.08 7.68
CA MET A 214 -13.71 -2.03 6.27
C MET A 214 -12.91 -3.05 5.49
N GLY A 215 -13.53 -3.73 4.53
CA GLY A 215 -12.80 -4.67 3.70
C GLY A 215 -13.62 -5.42 2.67
N ARG A 216 -12.90 -6.15 1.83
CA ARG A 216 -13.50 -7.07 0.87
C ARG A 216 -13.63 -8.47 1.46
N GLY A 217 -14.75 -9.11 1.17
CA GLY A 217 -15.05 -10.45 1.65
C GLY A 217 -16.47 -10.87 1.30
N THR A 218 -16.92 -11.94 1.94
CA THR A 218 -18.29 -12.45 1.81
C THR A 218 -19.20 -11.91 2.93
N PRO A 219 -20.53 -11.97 2.77
CA PRO A 219 -21.46 -11.65 3.87
C PRO A 219 -21.22 -12.51 5.13
N GLN A 220 -20.72 -13.74 4.98
CA GLN A 220 -20.38 -14.62 6.12
C GLN A 220 -19.16 -14.10 6.88
N ASP A 221 -18.13 -13.61 6.15
CA ASP A 221 -16.96 -12.99 6.80
C ASP A 221 -17.37 -11.75 7.60
N ALA A 222 -18.26 -10.91 7.02
CA ALA A 222 -18.78 -9.75 7.73
C ALA A 222 -19.57 -10.15 8.99
N SER A 223 -20.54 -11.08 8.85
CA SER A 223 -21.35 -11.53 9.99
C SER A 223 -20.54 -12.14 11.13
N ARG A 224 -19.41 -12.79 10.81
CA ARG A 224 -18.49 -13.30 11.82
C ARG A 224 -17.87 -12.16 12.63
N LEU A 225 -17.34 -11.13 11.98
CA LEU A 225 -16.78 -9.96 12.67
C LEU A 225 -17.85 -9.19 13.44
N GLU A 226 -19.06 -9.05 12.90
CA GLU A 226 -20.20 -8.43 13.60
C GLU A 226 -20.57 -9.19 14.87
N SER A 227 -20.53 -10.54 14.83
CA SER A 227 -20.76 -11.37 16.03
C SER A 227 -19.67 -11.21 17.09
N GLU A 228 -18.46 -10.82 16.69
CA GLU A 228 -17.36 -10.44 17.56
C GLU A 228 -17.47 -8.98 18.04
N GLY A 229 -18.51 -8.22 17.58
CA GLY A 229 -18.86 -6.88 18.02
C GLY A 229 -18.16 -5.76 17.24
N PHE A 230 -17.64 -6.04 16.04
CA PHE A 230 -17.15 -5.00 15.13
C PHE A 230 -18.29 -4.41 14.30
N VAL A 231 -18.15 -3.14 13.91
CA VAL A 231 -18.95 -2.55 12.83
C VAL A 231 -18.24 -2.85 11.52
N VAL A 232 -18.94 -3.50 10.57
CA VAL A 232 -18.31 -3.97 9.33
C VAL A 232 -18.84 -3.20 8.12
N HIS A 233 -17.91 -2.69 7.31
CA HIS A 233 -18.17 -2.03 6.03
C HIS A 233 -17.69 -2.96 4.91
N LEU A 234 -18.62 -3.76 4.38
CA LEU A 234 -18.34 -4.81 3.40
C LEU A 234 -18.32 -4.27 1.98
N ASN A 235 -17.24 -4.54 1.22
CA ASN A 235 -17.12 -4.28 -0.22
C ASN A 235 -17.45 -2.82 -0.61
N ALA A 236 -16.98 -1.88 0.19
CA ALA A 236 -17.19 -0.46 0.00
C ALA A 236 -16.60 0.05 -1.33
N THR A 237 -17.21 1.07 -1.89
CA THR A 237 -16.71 1.87 -3.02
C THR A 237 -15.53 2.74 -2.59
N ASP A 238 -14.82 3.37 -3.55
CA ASP A 238 -13.72 4.28 -3.24
C ASP A 238 -14.18 5.56 -2.54
N GLU A 239 -15.40 6.04 -2.86
CA GLU A 239 -16.01 7.16 -2.16
C GLU A 239 -16.31 6.78 -0.70
N GLU A 240 -16.96 5.64 -0.46
CA GLU A 240 -17.25 5.13 0.88
C GLU A 240 -15.94 4.85 1.66
N ARG A 241 -14.88 4.40 0.98
CA ARG A 241 -13.55 4.23 1.58
C ARG A 241 -12.96 5.56 2.04
N THR A 242 -13.04 6.58 1.20
CA THR A 242 -12.58 7.94 1.54
C THR A 242 -13.35 8.50 2.72
N ASP A 243 -14.67 8.38 2.70
CA ASP A 243 -15.55 8.83 3.78
C ASP A 243 -15.28 8.08 5.09
N PHE A 244 -15.07 6.77 5.02
CA PHE A 244 -14.68 5.96 6.17
C PHE A 244 -13.34 6.43 6.76
N LEU A 245 -12.28 6.50 5.96
CA LEU A 245 -10.96 6.91 6.41
C LEU A 245 -10.95 8.34 6.98
N ARG A 246 -11.77 9.22 6.42
CA ARG A 246 -11.98 10.57 6.94
C ARG A 246 -12.85 10.58 8.19
N GLY A 247 -13.85 9.69 8.27
CA GLY A 247 -14.86 9.64 9.32
C GLY A 247 -14.39 9.02 10.64
N ILE A 248 -13.47 8.09 10.62
CA ILE A 248 -12.89 7.49 11.84
C ILE A 248 -11.98 8.48 12.57
N ASP A 249 -11.81 8.31 13.87
CA ASP A 249 -10.92 9.17 14.68
C ASP A 249 -9.46 8.70 14.61
N VAL A 250 -9.26 7.39 14.56
CA VAL A 250 -7.95 6.73 14.51
C VAL A 250 -7.97 5.59 13.52
N PHE A 251 -7.00 5.52 12.63
CA PHE A 251 -6.75 4.33 11.83
C PHE A 251 -5.75 3.43 12.54
N VAL A 252 -5.99 2.12 12.59
CA VAL A 252 -5.05 1.14 13.13
C VAL A 252 -4.68 0.10 12.09
N SER A 253 -3.40 -0.22 12.00
CA SER A 253 -2.91 -1.34 11.19
C SER A 253 -2.29 -2.40 12.09
N PRO A 254 -2.96 -3.55 12.28
CA PRO A 254 -2.42 -4.69 13.00
C PRO A 254 -1.58 -5.61 12.12
N SER A 255 -1.27 -5.21 10.88
CA SER A 255 -0.56 -6.05 9.91
C SER A 255 0.79 -6.54 10.44
N LYS A 256 1.09 -7.81 10.16
CA LYS A 256 2.36 -8.47 10.53
C LYS A 256 3.44 -8.29 9.47
N TRP A 257 3.03 -7.92 8.27
CA TRP A 257 3.90 -7.63 7.14
C TRP A 257 3.25 -6.61 6.20
N GLU A 258 3.99 -5.63 5.75
CA GLU A 258 3.59 -4.64 4.74
C GLU A 258 4.80 -4.20 3.93
N GLY A 259 4.66 -4.18 2.61
CA GLY A 259 5.60 -3.50 1.71
C GLY A 259 5.31 -2.01 1.59
N CYS A 260 4.02 -1.66 1.55
CA CYS A 260 3.46 -0.32 1.66
C CYS A 260 1.99 -0.46 2.07
N ASN A 261 1.61 0.12 3.18
CA ASN A 261 0.23 0.11 3.66
C ASN A 261 -0.52 1.33 3.11
N LEU A 262 -1.09 1.21 1.89
CA LEU A 262 -1.83 2.32 1.27
C LEU A 262 -2.96 2.85 2.16
N PRO A 263 -3.84 2.05 2.79
CA PRO A 263 -4.88 2.58 3.68
C PRO A 263 -4.34 3.41 4.84
N LEU A 264 -3.16 3.07 5.37
CA LEU A 264 -2.50 3.81 6.45
C LEU A 264 -2.10 5.22 5.99
N VAL A 265 -1.48 5.31 4.81
CA VAL A 265 -1.06 6.61 4.25
C VAL A 265 -2.24 7.42 3.71
N GLU A 266 -3.28 6.76 3.18
CA GLU A 266 -4.53 7.40 2.77
C GLU A 266 -5.26 8.03 3.97
N ALA A 267 -5.38 7.30 5.08
CA ALA A 267 -5.94 7.83 6.33
C ALA A 267 -5.16 9.06 6.81
N ALA A 268 -3.82 8.99 6.80
CA ALA A 268 -2.94 10.09 7.15
C ALA A 268 -3.12 11.29 6.20
N ALA A 269 -3.21 11.05 4.88
CA ALA A 269 -3.45 12.09 3.88
C ALA A 269 -4.82 12.78 4.05
N LEU A 270 -5.77 12.13 4.71
CA LEU A 270 -7.08 12.67 5.08
C LEU A 270 -7.11 13.27 6.51
N GLY A 271 -5.96 13.38 7.18
CA GLY A 271 -5.82 13.96 8.51
C GLY A 271 -6.25 13.04 9.66
N THR A 272 -6.37 11.74 9.42
CA THR A 272 -6.62 10.72 10.43
C THR A 272 -5.29 10.13 10.88
N PRO A 273 -4.94 10.15 12.18
CA PRO A 273 -3.69 9.54 12.65
C PRO A 273 -3.71 8.03 12.41
N GLY A 274 -2.64 7.52 11.80
CA GLY A 274 -2.44 6.11 11.52
C GLY A 274 -1.47 5.47 12.50
N LEU A 275 -1.96 4.60 13.38
CA LEU A 275 -1.17 3.79 14.30
C LEU A 275 -0.88 2.44 13.67
N ALA A 276 0.36 1.95 13.74
CA ALA A 276 0.72 0.67 13.17
C ALA A 276 1.63 -0.13 14.12
N LEU A 277 1.65 -1.44 13.92
CA LEU A 277 2.69 -2.27 14.54
C LEU A 277 4.04 -1.97 13.87
N ASP A 278 5.13 -2.08 14.64
CA ASP A 278 6.51 -1.95 14.14
C ASP A 278 6.91 -3.20 13.35
N THR A 279 6.33 -3.33 12.15
CA THR A 279 6.50 -4.49 11.27
C THR A 279 6.58 -4.04 9.81
N GLY A 280 7.36 -4.75 9.01
CA GLY A 280 7.49 -4.44 7.59
C GLY A 280 7.96 -3.00 7.36
N ALA A 281 7.37 -2.36 6.38
CA ALA A 281 7.67 -0.98 6.02
C ALA A 281 6.87 0.08 6.82
N HIS A 282 6.06 -0.30 7.82
CA HIS A 282 5.29 0.67 8.60
C HIS A 282 6.10 1.88 9.11
N PRO A 283 7.36 1.69 9.65
CA PRO A 283 8.17 2.82 10.10
C PRO A 283 8.56 3.84 9.02
N GLU A 284 8.43 3.45 7.75
CA GLU A 284 8.69 4.35 6.62
C GLU A 284 7.46 5.19 6.25
N PHE A 285 6.26 4.78 6.67
CA PHE A 285 4.97 5.34 6.23
C PHE A 285 4.20 6.07 7.34
N THR A 286 4.51 5.81 8.61
CA THR A 286 3.95 6.57 9.73
C THR A 286 4.98 6.78 10.85
N PRO A 287 4.98 7.94 11.52
CA PRO A 287 5.80 8.15 12.71
C PRO A 287 5.23 7.47 13.97
N LEU A 288 4.03 6.86 13.87
CA LEU A 288 3.28 6.32 15.00
C LEU A 288 3.28 4.78 14.95
N VAL A 289 4.44 4.17 15.20
CA VAL A 289 4.63 2.72 15.24
C VAL A 289 4.82 2.22 16.66
N TYR A 290 4.29 1.02 16.94
CA TYR A 290 4.26 0.43 18.27
C TYR A 290 4.74 -1.02 18.25
N ALA A 291 5.54 -1.40 19.22
CA ALA A 291 6.13 -2.74 19.31
C ALA A 291 5.08 -3.85 19.51
N ASN A 292 3.90 -3.52 20.03
CA ASN A 292 2.82 -4.47 20.27
C ASN A 292 1.46 -3.77 20.41
N LEU A 293 0.39 -4.56 20.40
CA LEU A 293 -0.99 -4.07 20.51
C LEU A 293 -1.32 -3.42 21.86
N THR A 294 -0.66 -3.82 22.96
CA THR A 294 -0.87 -3.17 24.25
C THR A 294 -0.41 -1.71 24.23
N LEU A 295 0.76 -1.44 23.67
CA LEU A 295 1.27 -0.06 23.50
C LEU A 295 0.40 0.75 22.54
N LEU A 296 -0.06 0.14 21.47
CA LEU A 296 -1.00 0.76 20.53
C LEU A 296 -2.32 1.11 21.23
N ALA A 297 -2.89 0.19 22.01
CA ALA A 297 -4.12 0.42 22.77
C ALA A 297 -3.95 1.52 23.84
N LEU A 298 -2.79 1.62 24.49
CA LEU A 298 -2.46 2.73 25.39
C LEU A 298 -2.45 4.08 24.68
N GLN A 299 -1.98 4.13 23.43
CA GLN A 299 -2.05 5.36 22.65
C GLN A 299 -3.50 5.73 22.28
N VAL A 300 -4.35 4.75 21.93
CA VAL A 300 -5.78 4.98 21.71
C VAL A 300 -6.45 5.50 22.98
N ARG A 301 -6.10 4.95 24.15
CA ARG A 301 -6.55 5.46 25.44
C ARG A 301 -6.14 6.92 25.65
N ALA A 302 -4.88 7.28 25.38
CA ALA A 302 -4.41 8.64 25.49
C ALA A 302 -5.20 9.61 24.59
N TYR A 303 -5.66 9.16 23.43
CA TYR A 303 -6.51 9.95 22.56
C TYR A 303 -7.94 10.13 23.09
N ALA A 304 -8.48 9.13 23.80
CA ALA A 304 -9.77 9.26 24.45
C ALA A 304 -9.70 10.28 25.61
N GLU A 305 -8.58 10.34 26.31
CA GLU A 305 -8.33 11.25 27.42
C GLU A 305 -7.92 12.67 26.94
N ASP A 306 -7.24 12.77 25.78
CA ASP A 306 -6.75 14.06 25.23
C ASP A 306 -7.06 14.21 23.72
N PRO A 307 -8.20 14.82 23.39
CA PRO A 307 -8.56 15.10 21.98
C PRO A 307 -7.61 16.09 21.27
N VAL A 308 -6.83 16.88 22.01
CA VAL A 308 -5.84 17.80 21.42
C VAL A 308 -4.65 16.99 20.91
N LEU A 309 -4.19 15.99 21.68
CA LEU A 309 -3.15 15.08 21.27
C LEU A 309 -3.57 14.29 20.01
N LEU A 310 -4.82 13.79 19.98
CA LEU A 310 -5.37 13.09 18.80
C LEU A 310 -5.25 13.95 17.54
N ARG A 311 -5.68 15.22 17.61
CA ARG A 311 -5.65 16.13 16.48
C ARG A 311 -4.22 16.52 16.08
N ALA A 312 -3.34 16.72 17.05
CA ALA A 312 -1.94 17.03 16.79
C ALA A 312 -1.23 15.87 16.06
N HIS A 313 -1.52 14.62 16.44
CA HIS A 313 -0.99 13.45 15.74
C HIS A 313 -1.62 13.28 14.35
N GLY A 314 -2.90 13.60 14.16
CA GLY A 314 -3.52 13.66 12.84
C GLY A 314 -2.85 14.67 11.91
N ASP A 315 -2.54 15.87 12.41
CA ASP A 315 -1.80 16.90 11.67
C ASP A 315 -0.35 16.46 11.36
N LEU A 316 0.31 15.83 12.31
CA LEU A 316 1.65 15.27 12.11
C LEU A 316 1.67 14.24 10.97
N CYS A 317 0.76 13.28 11.00
CA CYS A 317 0.63 12.25 9.97
C CYS A 317 0.28 12.86 8.60
N TYR A 318 -0.67 13.80 8.57
CA TYR A 318 -1.07 14.52 7.36
C TYR A 318 0.14 15.22 6.71
N ARG A 319 0.89 16.00 7.48
CA ARG A 319 2.08 16.71 6.96
C ARG A 319 3.16 15.74 6.52
N TYR A 320 3.35 14.65 7.26
CA TYR A 320 4.34 13.63 6.92
C TYR A 320 4.07 13.05 5.53
N VAL A 321 2.83 12.64 5.27
CA VAL A 321 2.44 12.04 4.00
C VAL A 321 2.39 13.08 2.87
N ARG A 322 1.67 14.20 3.07
CA ARG A 322 1.47 15.21 2.01
C ARG A 322 2.75 15.92 1.56
N SER A 323 3.79 15.95 2.40
CA SER A 323 5.06 16.58 2.04
C SER A 323 5.97 15.70 1.17
N GLY A 324 5.83 14.37 1.23
CA GLY A 324 6.79 13.46 0.61
C GLY A 324 6.19 12.35 -0.26
N MET A 325 4.93 11.98 -0.05
CA MET A 325 4.31 10.84 -0.73
C MET A 325 3.37 11.34 -1.83
N ARG A 326 3.94 11.70 -2.99
CA ARG A 326 3.19 12.19 -4.15
C ARG A 326 3.43 11.31 -5.36
N TRP A 327 2.39 11.02 -6.09
CA TRP A 327 2.49 10.23 -7.32
C TRP A 327 3.33 10.91 -8.39
N SER A 328 3.34 12.25 -8.44
CA SER A 328 4.25 12.99 -9.31
C SER A 328 5.73 12.74 -8.99
N PHE A 329 6.09 12.54 -7.71
CA PHE A 329 7.44 12.17 -7.33
C PHE A 329 7.76 10.71 -7.68
N THR A 330 6.78 9.81 -7.51
CA THR A 330 6.88 8.41 -7.91
C THR A 330 7.11 8.30 -9.43
N ALA A 331 6.33 9.02 -10.22
CA ALA A 331 6.47 9.05 -11.69
C ALA A 331 7.81 9.63 -12.13
N ALA A 332 8.23 10.77 -11.56
CA ALA A 332 9.52 11.38 -11.87
C ALA A 332 10.69 10.46 -11.51
N ALA A 333 10.62 9.76 -10.36
CA ALA A 333 11.66 8.82 -9.94
C ALA A 333 11.74 7.60 -10.88
N LEU A 334 10.60 7.10 -11.39
CA LEU A 334 10.59 6.04 -12.39
C LEU A 334 11.25 6.50 -13.69
N VAL A 335 10.93 7.69 -14.19
CA VAL A 335 11.55 8.26 -15.39
C VAL A 335 13.07 8.41 -15.19
N ASP A 336 13.51 8.88 -14.03
CA ASP A 336 14.94 8.99 -13.70
C ASP A 336 15.65 7.62 -13.71
N VAL A 337 15.02 6.58 -13.15
CA VAL A 337 15.56 5.22 -13.17
C VAL A 337 15.69 4.69 -14.59
N ILE A 338 14.65 4.83 -15.40
CA ILE A 338 14.63 4.40 -16.80
C ILE A 338 15.71 5.14 -17.62
N ALA A 339 15.97 6.41 -17.33
CA ALA A 339 17.02 7.19 -18.00
C ALA A 339 18.44 6.82 -17.53
N GLY A 340 18.63 5.79 -16.72
CA GLY A 340 19.92 5.35 -16.19
C GLY A 340 20.42 6.18 -14.99
N GLY A 341 19.57 7.05 -14.44
CA GLY A 341 19.80 7.71 -13.16
C GLY A 341 19.63 6.69 -12.01
N GLN A 342 20.56 6.68 -11.06
CA GLN A 342 20.24 6.02 -9.78
C GLN A 342 19.16 6.87 -9.11
N GLY A 343 17.96 6.30 -8.93
CA GLY A 343 16.86 6.96 -8.23
C GLY A 343 17.37 7.55 -6.93
N ARG A 344 17.46 8.87 -6.85
CA ARG A 344 17.88 9.53 -5.61
C ARG A 344 16.82 9.24 -4.58
N PRO A 345 17.14 8.60 -3.44
CA PRO A 345 16.20 8.54 -2.33
C PRO A 345 15.78 9.99 -2.04
N LEU A 346 14.47 10.25 -2.00
CA LEU A 346 13.94 11.54 -1.56
C LEU A 346 14.68 11.90 -0.28
N SER A 347 15.54 12.92 -0.36
CA SER A 347 16.40 13.29 0.75
C SER A 347 15.51 13.48 1.98
N ARG A 348 15.78 12.71 3.02
CA ARG A 348 15.31 12.94 4.38
C ARG A 348 15.79 14.33 4.87
N ARG A 349 15.20 15.39 4.33
CA ARG A 349 15.22 16.70 4.97
C ARG A 349 13.99 16.77 5.84
N ALA A 350 14.25 16.48 7.10
CA ALA A 350 13.45 16.69 8.29
C ALA A 350 13.08 15.43 9.08
N ALA A 351 13.98 14.45 9.21
CA ALA A 351 14.06 13.75 10.48
C ALA A 351 15.19 14.44 11.26
N ALA A 352 14.93 15.65 11.74
CA ALA A 352 15.77 16.30 12.72
C ALA A 352 15.84 15.38 13.94
N SER A 353 17.05 14.87 14.18
CA SER A 353 17.56 14.33 15.42
C SER A 353 16.84 14.88 16.66
N GLY A 354 15.78 14.23 17.07
CA GLY A 354 15.12 14.42 18.34
C GLY A 354 14.99 13.06 19.01
N ARG A 355 16.11 12.54 19.53
CA ARG A 355 16.06 11.54 20.57
C ARG A 355 15.43 12.23 21.77
N TRP A 356 14.18 11.95 22.01
CA TRP A 356 13.56 12.26 23.30
C TRP A 356 14.06 11.19 24.28
N GLN A 357 14.85 11.61 25.25
CA GLN A 357 15.21 10.85 26.44
C GLN A 357 13.99 10.73 27.34
#